data_dbb82806ee65c238d5ebc3bea942871e
#
_entry.id   dbb82806ee65c238d5ebc3bea942871e
#
_cell.length_a   1.000
_cell.length_b   1.000
_cell.length_c   1.000
_cell.angle_alpha   90.00
_cell.angle_beta   90.00
_cell.angle_gamma   90.00
#
_symmetry.space_group_name_H-M   'P 1'
#
loop_
_entity.id
_entity.type
_entity.pdbx_description
1 polymer ?
#
loop_
_entity_poly.entity_id
_entity_poly.type
_entity_poly.pdbx_seq_one_letter_code
_entity_poly.pdbx_strand_id
1 'polypeptide(L)'
;MTETKTAPPLPSLSSSAIQYKVAMPQPATHLFEVSLRANIQKLYPTSSNSGLLDLKMPVWTPGSYLIREYSKHLQDFCAYGEDDRPLPWRKVSKNHWQIETKETTEITVQYRIFANELTVRTNHLDNSHGYFNSAALLFYIPGAEKEQIEIAIVPPKPEWKVTTTLPEISDRSNTFLAPDFDTLVDSPFEIGTHQLYEFEVRGKSHQLAIWGQGNAVPANLIPGIQKIIEEEAKIFNGLPYDRYLFLLHLSGNGYGGLEHKESCSLNYPRFGFKNKEKRHRFMQLVAHEFFHLWNVKRIRPKALEVFDYDAENYTPSFWFCEGTTSFYDLIIPYRAGIYNAKTFLLALSKEITQVQTTPGRKVQPVSESSWDAWIKLYRRDANSNNCQISYYLKGSLISLMLDLLIRENSQNKRSLNDVMVQMWERFGKPEIGYTPEELQEVIESVAGVDLDDFYGKYINGTDELPLNDYLEPFGLFLKEEKNKTPYVGWKVTGEKGKNSIDFVEAASPAQLAGIDAGDQLLAIDGFRVSADKLSERLKDYDPGETIEVTFFHQDELRTCQLALAPSPPSNYKVVPVKKPSTQQKENFYGWLGVELNSII
;
A
#
# COMPACT_ATOMS: atom_id res chain seq x y z
N MET A 1 -29.75 33.44 1.86
CA MET A 1 -30.44 32.15 2.04
C MET A 1 -30.67 31.63 0.63
N THR A 2 -29.78 30.79 0.15
CA THR A 2 -29.90 30.10 -1.14
C THR A 2 -30.67 28.82 -0.90
N GLU A 3 -31.86 28.70 -1.50
CA GLU A 3 -32.67 27.50 -1.48
C GLU A 3 -31.87 26.32 -2.00
N THR A 4 -31.60 25.34 -1.14
CA THR A 4 -31.10 24.01 -1.51
C THR A 4 -32.20 23.30 -2.30
N LYS A 5 -32.08 23.25 -3.61
CA LYS A 5 -32.91 22.36 -4.43
C LYS A 5 -32.59 20.93 -4.05
N THR A 6 -33.51 20.28 -3.36
CA THR A 6 -33.48 18.86 -3.03
C THR A 6 -33.35 18.02 -4.29
N ALA A 7 -32.47 17.03 -4.26
CA ALA A 7 -32.35 16.02 -5.31
C ALA A 7 -33.70 15.29 -5.48
N PRO A 8 -34.11 14.92 -6.71
CA PRO A 8 -35.39 14.22 -6.94
C PRO A 8 -35.43 12.89 -6.21
N PRO A 9 -36.59 12.44 -5.70
CA PRO A 9 -36.75 11.19 -4.98
C PRO A 9 -36.35 9.99 -5.87
N LEU A 10 -35.81 8.94 -5.24
CA LEU A 10 -35.47 7.69 -5.91
C LEU A 10 -36.73 7.01 -6.44
N PRO A 11 -36.70 6.38 -7.64
CA PRO A 11 -37.86 5.61 -8.15
C PRO A 11 -38.12 4.41 -7.23
N SER A 12 -39.38 4.14 -6.94
CA SER A 12 -39.85 3.03 -6.10
C SER A 12 -39.64 1.68 -6.79
N LEU A 13 -39.30 0.66 -5.97
CA LEU A 13 -39.17 -0.78 -6.25
C LEU A 13 -37.73 -1.29 -6.50
N SER A 14 -36.89 -1.18 -5.46
CA SER A 14 -35.75 -2.07 -5.29
C SER A 14 -36.06 -3.11 -4.20
N SER A 15 -35.52 -4.33 -4.36
CA SER A 15 -35.66 -5.38 -3.35
C SER A 15 -34.71 -5.20 -2.18
N SER A 16 -33.65 -4.40 -2.34
CA SER A 16 -32.61 -4.18 -1.32
C SER A 16 -33.10 -3.31 -0.16
N ALA A 17 -32.76 -3.70 1.06
CA ALA A 17 -33.12 -2.95 2.26
C ALA A 17 -32.28 -1.67 2.42
N ILE A 18 -31.09 -1.62 1.79
CA ILE A 18 -30.14 -0.51 1.83
C ILE A 18 -29.89 -0.01 0.42
N GLN A 19 -30.05 1.29 0.21
CA GLN A 19 -29.89 1.93 -1.08
C GLN A 19 -29.10 3.23 -0.94
N TYR A 20 -28.06 3.37 -1.75
CA TYR A 20 -27.29 4.62 -1.87
C TYR A 20 -27.59 5.32 -3.17
N LYS A 21 -27.55 6.65 -3.13
CA LYS A 21 -27.43 7.51 -4.30
C LYS A 21 -26.28 8.47 -4.07
N VAL A 22 -25.31 8.45 -4.99
CA VAL A 22 -24.16 9.37 -4.97
C VAL A 22 -24.28 10.30 -6.17
N ALA A 23 -24.38 11.60 -5.91
CA ALA A 23 -24.49 12.63 -6.93
C ALA A 23 -23.36 13.64 -6.79
N MET A 24 -23.05 14.35 -7.87
CA MET A 24 -22.01 15.37 -7.93
C MET A 24 -22.42 16.54 -8.82
N PRO A 25 -23.54 17.24 -8.48
CA PRO A 25 -24.15 18.23 -9.39
C PRO A 25 -23.25 19.45 -9.64
N GLN A 26 -22.34 19.75 -8.70
CA GLN A 26 -21.41 20.89 -8.77
C GLN A 26 -19.97 20.40 -8.48
N PRO A 27 -19.31 19.72 -9.42
CA PRO A 27 -18.01 19.06 -9.14
C PRO A 27 -16.91 20.05 -8.72
N ALA A 28 -16.98 21.31 -9.14
CA ALA A 28 -16.03 22.36 -8.73
C ALA A 28 -16.04 22.66 -7.21
N THR A 29 -17.07 22.22 -6.49
CA THR A 29 -17.15 22.36 -5.03
C THR A 29 -16.40 21.25 -4.31
N HIS A 30 -15.96 20.22 -5.02
CA HIS A 30 -15.39 18.99 -4.47
C HIS A 30 -16.33 18.24 -3.51
N LEU A 31 -17.65 18.39 -3.67
CA LEU A 31 -18.64 17.79 -2.78
C LEU A 31 -19.40 16.69 -3.50
N PHE A 32 -19.25 15.47 -3.02
CA PHE A 32 -20.21 14.39 -3.29
C PHE A 32 -21.44 14.60 -2.41
N GLU A 33 -22.61 14.51 -3.02
CA GLU A 33 -23.90 14.48 -2.34
C GLU A 33 -24.37 13.02 -2.23
N VAL A 34 -24.55 12.56 -1.00
CA VAL A 34 -24.92 11.17 -0.72
C VAL A 34 -26.29 11.11 -0.06
N SER A 35 -27.13 10.23 -0.57
CA SER A 35 -28.39 9.84 0.07
C SER A 35 -28.36 8.35 0.36
N LEU A 36 -28.57 7.98 1.62
CA LEU A 36 -28.79 6.61 2.08
C LEU A 36 -30.26 6.44 2.41
N ARG A 37 -30.92 5.45 1.80
CA ARG A 37 -32.26 5.00 2.15
C ARG A 37 -32.17 3.63 2.80
N ALA A 38 -32.77 3.46 3.98
CA ALA A 38 -32.78 2.19 4.68
C ALA A 38 -34.20 1.83 5.11
N ASN A 39 -34.61 0.60 4.77
CA ASN A 39 -35.90 0.06 5.22
C ASN A 39 -35.72 -0.67 6.55
N ILE A 40 -36.13 0.00 7.62
CA ILE A 40 -35.91 -0.46 9.01
C ILE A 40 -36.67 -1.76 9.29
N GLN A 41 -37.87 -1.92 8.70
CA GLN A 41 -38.68 -3.12 8.90
C GLN A 41 -38.06 -4.36 8.25
N LYS A 42 -37.39 -4.18 7.10
CA LYS A 42 -36.65 -5.27 6.43
C LYS A 42 -35.37 -5.62 7.19
N LEU A 43 -34.65 -4.63 7.70
CA LEU A 43 -33.41 -4.82 8.45
C LEU A 43 -33.64 -5.45 9.81
N TYR A 44 -34.73 -5.09 10.47
CA TYR A 44 -35.09 -5.56 11.83
C TYR A 44 -36.52 -6.11 11.87
N PRO A 45 -36.76 -7.31 11.29
CA PRO A 45 -38.12 -7.86 11.11
C PRO A 45 -38.82 -8.27 12.42
N THR A 46 -38.09 -8.39 13.51
CA THR A 46 -38.65 -8.70 14.83
C THR A 46 -38.61 -7.49 15.74
N SER A 47 -39.55 -7.42 16.75
CA SER A 47 -39.75 -6.31 17.68
C SER A 47 -38.54 -5.89 18.55
N SER A 48 -37.35 -6.27 18.19
CA SER A 48 -36.08 -5.89 18.80
C SER A 48 -35.56 -4.50 18.37
N ASN A 49 -36.34 -3.76 17.57
CA ASN A 49 -35.95 -2.39 17.22
C ASN A 49 -36.01 -1.50 18.46
N SER A 50 -34.86 -1.07 18.95
CA SER A 50 -34.72 -0.14 20.09
C SER A 50 -35.34 1.24 19.80
N GLY A 51 -35.83 1.49 18.59
CA GLY A 51 -36.24 2.79 18.09
C GLY A 51 -35.06 3.71 17.80
N LEU A 52 -33.85 3.14 17.67
CA LEU A 52 -32.62 3.84 17.32
C LEU A 52 -31.93 3.09 16.18
N LEU A 53 -31.41 3.82 15.21
CA LEU A 53 -30.54 3.30 14.16
C LEU A 53 -29.16 3.88 14.32
N ASP A 54 -28.16 3.03 14.37
CA ASP A 54 -26.76 3.41 14.37
C ASP A 54 -26.21 3.42 12.93
N LEU A 55 -25.53 4.52 12.59
CA LEU A 55 -24.79 4.67 11.32
C LEU A 55 -23.34 4.95 11.65
N LYS A 56 -22.42 4.18 11.09
CA LYS A 56 -20.99 4.39 11.27
C LYS A 56 -20.28 4.56 9.95
N MET A 57 -19.32 5.48 9.91
CA MET A 57 -18.41 5.64 8.77
C MET A 57 -17.11 4.92 9.08
N PRO A 58 -16.60 4.08 8.15
CA PRO A 58 -15.29 3.46 8.35
C PRO A 58 -14.21 4.48 8.71
N VAL A 59 -13.29 4.12 9.59
CA VAL A 59 -12.16 4.97 9.94
C VAL A 59 -10.91 4.66 9.14
N TRP A 60 -10.91 3.55 8.40
CA TRP A 60 -9.84 3.09 7.51
C TRP A 60 -10.43 2.30 6.33
N THR A 61 -9.59 1.90 5.39
CA THR A 61 -9.95 1.02 4.25
C THR A 61 -9.00 -0.16 4.19
N PRO A 62 -9.47 -1.40 3.91
CA PRO A 62 -8.61 -2.56 3.67
C PRO A 62 -7.52 -2.26 2.65
N GLY A 63 -6.30 -2.75 2.90
CA GLY A 63 -5.10 -2.43 2.13
C GLY A 63 -4.36 -1.18 2.61
N SER A 64 -4.95 -0.37 3.51
CA SER A 64 -4.31 0.83 4.03
C SER A 64 -4.38 0.87 5.56
N TYR A 65 -3.38 0.34 6.20
CA TYR A 65 -3.30 0.13 7.65
C TYR A 65 -2.98 1.44 8.40
N LEU A 66 -3.89 2.41 8.28
CA LEU A 66 -3.81 3.72 8.92
C LEU A 66 -5.23 4.25 9.18
N ILE A 67 -5.50 4.71 10.40
CA ILE A 67 -6.73 5.44 10.70
C ILE A 67 -6.69 6.79 10.00
N ARG A 68 -7.67 7.01 9.10
CA ARG A 68 -7.71 8.19 8.20
C ARG A 68 -8.73 9.24 8.59
N GLU A 69 -9.60 8.94 9.56
CA GLU A 69 -10.61 9.89 10.05
C GLU A 69 -11.51 10.43 8.91
N TYR A 70 -12.03 9.58 8.04
CA TYR A 70 -12.83 9.97 6.86
C TYR A 70 -14.00 10.88 7.20
N SER A 71 -14.62 10.68 8.36
CA SER A 71 -15.74 11.48 8.86
C SER A 71 -15.42 12.97 9.06
N LYS A 72 -14.13 13.38 9.06
CA LYS A 72 -13.73 14.81 9.08
C LYS A 72 -14.22 15.58 7.87
N HIS A 73 -14.47 14.88 6.76
CA HIS A 73 -14.91 15.46 5.48
C HIS A 73 -16.42 15.56 5.34
N LEU A 74 -17.19 14.99 6.31
CA LEU A 74 -18.65 14.98 6.28
C LEU A 74 -19.24 16.30 6.75
N GLN A 75 -20.22 16.81 5.99
CA GLN A 75 -20.99 17.99 6.31
C GLN A 75 -22.47 17.83 5.96
N ASP A 76 -23.32 18.70 6.52
CA ASP A 76 -24.75 18.82 6.21
C ASP A 76 -25.57 17.55 6.42
N PHE A 77 -25.29 16.82 7.49
CA PHE A 77 -26.01 15.60 7.83
C PHE A 77 -27.45 15.90 8.22
N CYS A 78 -28.39 15.24 7.57
CA CYS A 78 -29.82 15.31 7.87
C CYS A 78 -30.43 13.90 7.80
N ALA A 79 -31.47 13.66 8.61
CA ALA A 79 -32.20 12.41 8.61
C ALA A 79 -33.71 12.68 8.51
N TYR A 80 -34.40 11.90 7.69
CA TYR A 80 -35.84 12.03 7.43
C TYR A 80 -36.50 10.66 7.52
N GLY A 81 -37.73 10.62 7.99
CA GLY A 81 -38.62 9.48 7.89
C GLY A 81 -39.48 9.57 6.63
N GLU A 82 -40.56 8.77 6.61
CA GLU A 82 -41.58 8.85 5.58
C GLU A 82 -42.16 10.27 5.53
N ASP A 83 -42.63 10.70 4.34
CA ASP A 83 -43.20 12.04 4.09
C ASP A 83 -42.24 13.21 4.39
N ASP A 84 -40.92 12.98 4.25
CA ASP A 84 -39.87 13.99 4.47
C ASP A 84 -39.89 14.58 5.91
N ARG A 85 -40.48 13.91 6.88
CA ARG A 85 -40.49 14.33 8.27
C ARG A 85 -39.08 14.28 8.86
N PRO A 86 -38.50 15.38 9.36
CA PRO A 86 -37.20 15.36 10.01
C PRO A 86 -37.19 14.42 11.23
N LEU A 87 -36.13 13.59 11.31
CA LEU A 87 -35.90 12.70 12.44
C LEU A 87 -34.84 13.27 13.36
N PRO A 88 -35.01 13.18 14.69
CA PRO A 88 -33.96 13.53 15.63
C PRO A 88 -32.75 12.61 15.45
N TRP A 89 -31.57 13.21 15.50
CA TRP A 89 -30.30 12.47 15.44
C TRP A 89 -29.26 13.13 16.34
N ARG A 90 -28.24 12.35 16.69
CA ARG A 90 -27.07 12.85 17.42
C ARG A 90 -25.79 12.19 16.93
N LYS A 91 -24.67 12.91 17.02
CA LYS A 91 -23.34 12.37 16.82
C LYS A 91 -22.85 11.78 18.14
N VAL A 92 -22.58 10.46 18.17
CA VAL A 92 -22.19 9.73 19.37
C VAL A 92 -20.68 9.70 19.55
N SER A 93 -19.95 9.54 18.44
CA SER A 93 -18.49 9.60 18.40
C SER A 93 -18.01 10.24 17.09
N LYS A 94 -16.68 10.27 16.86
CA LYS A 94 -16.09 10.88 15.65
C LYS A 94 -16.70 10.37 14.35
N ASN A 95 -17.08 9.10 14.28
CA ASN A 95 -17.55 8.39 13.08
C ASN A 95 -18.91 7.73 13.26
N HIS A 96 -19.63 7.98 14.35
CA HIS A 96 -20.87 7.32 14.72
C HIS A 96 -22.02 8.33 14.88
N TRP A 97 -23.11 8.12 14.15
CA TRP A 97 -24.37 8.87 14.25
C TRP A 97 -25.50 7.91 14.67
N GLN A 98 -26.39 8.40 15.49
CA GLN A 98 -27.55 7.67 15.96
C GLN A 98 -28.81 8.45 15.63
N ILE A 99 -29.82 7.80 15.03
CA ILE A 99 -31.07 8.38 14.54
C ILE A 99 -32.24 7.75 15.31
N GLU A 100 -33.20 8.55 15.75
CA GLU A 100 -34.43 8.06 16.34
C GLU A 100 -35.39 7.60 15.24
N THR A 101 -35.72 6.28 15.23
CA THR A 101 -36.53 5.65 14.20
C THR A 101 -37.90 5.18 14.71
N LYS A 102 -38.34 5.72 15.86
CA LYS A 102 -39.68 5.41 16.38
C LYS A 102 -40.75 5.78 15.35
N GLU A 103 -41.68 4.87 15.12
CA GLU A 103 -42.84 5.09 14.23
C GLU A 103 -42.49 5.32 12.74
N THR A 104 -41.29 4.93 12.28
CA THR A 104 -40.97 4.96 10.86
C THR A 104 -40.50 3.59 10.37
N THR A 105 -40.92 3.18 9.19
CA THR A 105 -40.52 1.92 8.53
C THR A 105 -39.36 2.13 7.59
N GLU A 106 -39.14 3.37 7.16
CA GLU A 106 -38.07 3.75 6.25
C GLU A 106 -37.46 5.09 6.64
N ILE A 107 -36.16 5.20 6.48
CA ILE A 107 -35.43 6.44 6.69
C ILE A 107 -34.67 6.85 5.43
N THR A 108 -34.48 8.14 5.28
CA THR A 108 -33.55 8.74 4.31
C THR A 108 -32.55 9.62 5.05
N VAL A 109 -31.26 9.32 4.86
CA VAL A 109 -30.17 10.15 5.39
C VAL A 109 -29.47 10.84 4.23
N GLN A 110 -29.23 12.14 4.38
CA GLN A 110 -28.53 12.95 3.40
C GLN A 110 -27.33 13.61 4.04
N TYR A 111 -26.21 13.65 3.31
CA TYR A 111 -24.98 14.30 3.74
C TYR A 111 -24.12 14.63 2.53
N ARG A 112 -23.08 15.44 2.75
CA ARG A 112 -22.09 15.76 1.74
C ARG A 112 -20.69 15.40 2.24
N ILE A 113 -19.82 14.94 1.33
CA ILE A 113 -18.43 14.62 1.62
C ILE A 113 -17.52 15.48 0.75
N PHE A 114 -16.62 16.21 1.39
CA PHE A 114 -15.58 16.96 0.70
C PHE A 114 -14.49 16.01 0.19
N ALA A 115 -14.13 16.12 -1.09
CA ALA A 115 -13.33 15.15 -1.83
C ALA A 115 -12.31 15.87 -2.72
N ASN A 116 -11.18 16.29 -2.15
CA ASN A 116 -10.11 16.99 -2.89
C ASN A 116 -8.73 16.37 -2.65
N GLU A 117 -8.69 15.04 -2.44
CA GLU A 117 -7.44 14.30 -2.29
C GLU A 117 -7.38 13.17 -3.32
N LEU A 118 -6.57 13.33 -4.37
CA LEU A 118 -6.35 12.29 -5.36
C LEU A 118 -5.30 11.28 -4.87
N THR A 119 -5.75 10.31 -4.08
CA THR A 119 -4.98 9.12 -3.73
C THR A 119 -5.82 7.87 -3.95
N VAL A 120 -5.21 6.70 -3.93
CA VAL A 120 -5.94 5.43 -4.05
C VAL A 120 -6.80 5.09 -2.81
N ARG A 121 -6.69 5.87 -1.73
CA ARG A 121 -7.30 5.62 -0.41
C ARG A 121 -8.31 6.66 0.03
N THR A 122 -8.46 7.71 -0.74
CA THR A 122 -9.29 8.89 -0.43
C THR A 122 -10.22 9.20 -1.60
N ASN A 123 -11.06 10.21 -1.43
CA ASN A 123 -12.00 10.63 -2.47
C ASN A 123 -11.48 11.87 -3.21
N HIS A 124 -11.74 11.92 -4.49
CA HIS A 124 -11.44 13.07 -5.35
C HIS A 124 -12.63 13.43 -6.23
N LEU A 125 -12.93 14.70 -6.34
CA LEU A 125 -13.93 15.24 -7.26
C LEU A 125 -13.49 16.61 -7.75
N ASP A 126 -13.45 16.82 -9.06
CA ASP A 126 -13.29 18.11 -9.69
C ASP A 126 -14.11 18.20 -10.99
N ASN A 127 -13.97 19.28 -11.75
CA ASN A 127 -14.71 19.49 -12.99
C ASN A 127 -14.43 18.47 -14.11
N SER A 128 -13.43 17.61 -13.93
CA SER A 128 -12.98 16.64 -14.95
C SER A 128 -13.14 15.18 -14.51
N HIS A 129 -13.29 14.92 -13.20
CA HIS A 129 -13.14 13.57 -12.66
C HIS A 129 -13.74 13.44 -11.26
N GLY A 130 -14.34 12.30 -10.99
CA GLY A 130 -14.72 11.82 -9.68
C GLY A 130 -14.13 10.43 -9.44
N TYR A 131 -13.53 10.23 -8.28
CA TYR A 131 -13.09 8.93 -7.79
C TYR A 131 -13.43 8.81 -6.32
N PHE A 132 -13.95 7.68 -5.91
CA PHE A 132 -14.11 7.41 -4.49
C PHE A 132 -13.84 5.96 -4.12
N ASN A 133 -13.26 5.80 -2.92
CA ASN A 133 -13.23 4.57 -2.15
C ASN A 133 -14.47 4.58 -1.25
N SER A 134 -15.28 3.53 -1.31
CA SER A 134 -16.56 3.48 -0.59
C SER A 134 -16.41 3.61 0.93
N ALA A 135 -15.30 3.11 1.52
CA ALA A 135 -15.01 3.32 2.94
C ALA A 135 -14.87 4.79 3.34
N ALA A 136 -14.40 5.63 2.40
CA ALA A 136 -14.20 7.05 2.65
C ALA A 136 -15.45 7.92 2.34
N LEU A 137 -16.52 7.31 1.83
CA LEU A 137 -17.71 8.01 1.37
C LEU A 137 -18.99 7.57 2.06
N LEU A 138 -19.14 6.26 2.35
CA LEU A 138 -20.42 5.65 2.71
C LEU A 138 -20.43 5.23 4.17
N PHE A 139 -21.59 5.34 4.81
CA PHE A 139 -21.85 4.75 6.11
C PHE A 139 -22.03 3.22 5.97
N TYR A 140 -21.89 2.52 7.05
CA TYR A 140 -22.46 1.19 7.22
C TYR A 140 -23.45 1.18 8.39
N ILE A 141 -24.31 0.18 8.39
CA ILE A 141 -25.29 -0.05 9.46
C ILE A 141 -24.78 -1.25 10.27
N PRO A 142 -24.34 -1.05 11.53
CA PRO A 142 -23.87 -2.14 12.37
C PRO A 142 -24.89 -3.27 12.49
N GLY A 143 -24.42 -4.50 12.21
CA GLY A 143 -25.27 -5.70 12.20
C GLY A 143 -26.00 -5.97 10.87
N ALA A 144 -25.85 -5.08 9.88
CA ALA A 144 -26.41 -5.25 8.54
C ALA A 144 -25.33 -5.25 7.43
N GLU A 145 -24.07 -5.52 7.80
CA GLU A 145 -22.93 -5.51 6.87
C GLU A 145 -23.05 -6.58 5.78
N LYS A 146 -23.82 -7.65 6.03
CA LYS A 146 -24.05 -8.76 5.09
C LYS A 146 -25.32 -8.58 4.25
N GLU A 147 -26.02 -7.48 4.42
CA GLU A 147 -27.19 -7.16 3.59
C GLU A 147 -26.77 -6.68 2.21
N GLN A 148 -27.58 -7.04 1.22
CA GLN A 148 -27.39 -6.59 -0.16
C GLN A 148 -27.62 -5.07 -0.27
N ILE A 149 -26.72 -4.40 -0.96
CA ILE A 149 -26.71 -2.93 -1.10
C ILE A 149 -26.84 -2.56 -2.58
N GLU A 150 -27.77 -1.66 -2.86
CA GLU A 150 -27.90 -1.02 -4.16
C GLU A 150 -27.24 0.37 -4.12
N ILE A 151 -26.46 0.72 -5.15
CA ILE A 151 -25.82 2.03 -5.26
C ILE A 151 -26.05 2.63 -6.66
N ALA A 152 -26.67 3.81 -6.71
CA ALA A 152 -26.91 4.58 -7.92
C ALA A 152 -25.93 5.78 -7.98
N ILE A 153 -25.23 5.92 -9.09
CA ILE A 153 -24.33 7.04 -9.35
C ILE A 153 -24.99 8.00 -10.33
N VAL A 154 -24.98 9.29 -9.98
CA VAL A 154 -25.54 10.36 -10.82
C VAL A 154 -24.39 11.27 -11.28
N PRO A 155 -23.79 11.01 -12.45
CA PRO A 155 -22.75 11.87 -13.01
C PRO A 155 -23.28 13.29 -13.27
N PRO A 156 -22.42 14.33 -13.21
CA PRO A 156 -22.85 15.71 -13.43
C PRO A 156 -23.15 16.02 -14.89
N LYS A 157 -22.66 15.18 -15.81
CA LYS A 157 -22.75 15.35 -17.26
C LYS A 157 -22.95 14.02 -17.96
N PRO A 158 -23.66 13.98 -19.09
CA PRO A 158 -23.92 12.73 -19.82
C PRO A 158 -22.66 12.05 -20.37
N GLU A 159 -21.59 12.81 -20.65
CA GLU A 159 -20.34 12.25 -21.16
C GLU A 159 -19.47 11.60 -20.10
N TRP A 160 -19.79 11.76 -18.82
CA TRP A 160 -19.05 11.08 -17.76
C TRP A 160 -19.54 9.63 -17.62
N LYS A 161 -18.60 8.72 -17.73
CA LYS A 161 -18.82 7.28 -17.56
C LYS A 161 -18.61 6.90 -16.10
N VAL A 162 -19.27 5.84 -15.68
CA VAL A 162 -19.04 5.19 -14.38
C VAL A 162 -18.42 3.83 -14.61
N THR A 163 -17.30 3.55 -13.98
CA THR A 163 -16.57 2.27 -14.07
C THR A 163 -16.28 1.75 -12.68
N THR A 164 -16.71 0.51 -12.41
CA THR A 164 -16.48 -0.23 -11.17
C THR A 164 -16.55 -1.73 -11.44
N THR A 165 -16.15 -2.56 -10.47
CA THR A 165 -16.27 -4.02 -10.55
C THR A 165 -17.65 -4.55 -10.22
N LEU A 166 -18.51 -3.78 -9.58
CA LEU A 166 -19.86 -4.20 -9.25
C LEU A 166 -20.70 -4.45 -10.51
N PRO A 167 -21.59 -5.46 -10.50
CA PRO A 167 -22.54 -5.67 -11.57
C PRO A 167 -23.57 -4.54 -11.64
N GLU A 168 -23.79 -4.02 -12.85
CA GLU A 168 -24.85 -3.06 -13.12
C GLU A 168 -26.21 -3.75 -13.16
N ILE A 169 -27.22 -3.12 -12.56
CA ILE A 169 -28.59 -3.65 -12.57
C ILE A 169 -29.19 -3.40 -13.95
N SER A 170 -29.70 -4.48 -14.57
CA SER A 170 -30.39 -4.38 -15.85
C SER A 170 -31.50 -3.32 -15.79
N ASP A 171 -31.66 -2.54 -16.86
CA ASP A 171 -32.66 -1.47 -17.03
C ASP A 171 -32.48 -0.23 -16.12
N ARG A 172 -31.41 -0.14 -15.31
CA ARG A 172 -31.13 1.02 -14.47
C ARG A 172 -29.67 1.46 -14.63
N SER A 173 -29.43 2.34 -15.58
CA SER A 173 -28.09 2.87 -15.88
C SER A 173 -27.40 3.46 -14.67
N ASN A 174 -26.10 3.17 -14.53
CA ASN A 174 -25.23 3.60 -13.42
C ASN A 174 -25.79 3.18 -12.04
N THR A 175 -26.53 2.08 -11.97
CA THR A 175 -27.03 1.50 -10.73
C THR A 175 -26.44 0.11 -10.54
N PHE A 176 -25.75 -0.11 -9.45
CA PHE A 176 -24.95 -1.29 -9.20
C PHE A 176 -25.41 -2.02 -7.95
N LEU A 177 -25.08 -3.31 -7.86
CA LEU A 177 -25.47 -4.19 -6.77
C LEU A 177 -24.24 -4.76 -6.09
N ALA A 178 -24.07 -4.51 -4.79
CA ALA A 178 -23.10 -5.17 -3.94
C ALA A 178 -23.78 -6.22 -3.06
N PRO A 179 -23.26 -7.44 -2.95
CA PRO A 179 -23.85 -8.49 -2.11
C PRO A 179 -23.76 -8.17 -0.61
N ASP A 180 -22.77 -7.37 -0.21
CA ASP A 180 -22.51 -6.97 1.17
C ASP A 180 -21.67 -5.67 1.21
N PHE A 181 -21.48 -5.13 2.42
CA PHE A 181 -20.70 -3.91 2.61
C PHE A 181 -19.20 -4.11 2.33
N ASP A 182 -18.64 -5.28 2.65
CA ASP A 182 -17.23 -5.59 2.38
C ASP A 182 -16.94 -5.53 0.87
N THR A 183 -17.82 -6.10 0.04
CA THR A 183 -17.73 -6.03 -1.43
C THR A 183 -17.89 -4.60 -1.94
N LEU A 184 -18.80 -3.81 -1.35
CA LEU A 184 -18.96 -2.40 -1.72
C LEU A 184 -17.71 -1.58 -1.43
N VAL A 185 -17.08 -1.79 -0.26
CA VAL A 185 -15.80 -1.15 0.11
C VAL A 185 -14.68 -1.59 -0.83
N ASP A 186 -14.68 -2.84 -1.25
CA ASP A 186 -13.66 -3.42 -2.13
C ASP A 186 -13.86 -3.07 -3.63
N SER A 187 -14.86 -2.26 -3.94
CA SER A 187 -15.21 -1.86 -5.31
C SER A 187 -15.15 -0.34 -5.47
N PRO A 188 -13.98 0.23 -5.81
CA PRO A 188 -13.86 1.66 -6.06
C PRO A 188 -14.63 2.09 -7.30
N PHE A 189 -14.98 3.37 -7.35
CA PHE A 189 -15.71 3.99 -8.47
C PHE A 189 -14.85 5.04 -9.17
N GLU A 190 -14.71 4.86 -10.47
CA GLU A 190 -14.10 5.80 -11.39
C GLU A 190 -15.19 6.49 -12.20
N ILE A 191 -15.30 7.81 -12.14
CA ILE A 191 -16.39 8.57 -12.73
C ILE A 191 -15.80 9.75 -13.53
N GLY A 192 -16.04 9.79 -14.84
CA GLY A 192 -15.48 10.87 -15.65
C GLY A 192 -15.29 10.51 -17.12
N THR A 193 -14.33 11.20 -17.74
CA THR A 193 -14.00 11.02 -19.17
C THR A 193 -12.78 10.12 -19.37
N HIS A 194 -12.54 9.22 -18.42
CA HIS A 194 -11.45 8.25 -18.50
C HIS A 194 -11.56 7.36 -19.74
N GLN A 195 -10.42 6.89 -20.22
CA GLN A 195 -10.34 5.96 -21.35
C GLN A 195 -10.33 4.54 -20.82
N LEU A 196 -11.12 3.66 -21.41
CA LEU A 196 -11.22 2.25 -21.05
C LEU A 196 -10.64 1.40 -22.17
N TYR A 197 -9.68 0.53 -21.83
CA TYR A 197 -9.03 -0.41 -22.74
C TYR A 197 -9.32 -1.83 -22.26
N GLU A 198 -9.73 -2.70 -23.17
CA GLU A 198 -10.04 -4.09 -22.90
C GLU A 198 -8.97 -5.01 -23.46
N PHE A 199 -8.66 -6.06 -22.72
CA PHE A 199 -7.76 -7.13 -23.14
C PHE A 199 -8.10 -8.43 -22.43
N GLU A 200 -7.57 -9.53 -22.90
CA GLU A 200 -7.84 -10.87 -22.38
C GLU A 200 -6.54 -11.56 -21.94
N VAL A 201 -6.59 -12.32 -20.84
CA VAL A 201 -5.53 -13.22 -20.39
C VAL A 201 -6.21 -14.50 -19.89
N ARG A 202 -5.77 -15.67 -20.39
CA ARG A 202 -6.31 -16.98 -20.01
C ARG A 202 -7.85 -17.09 -20.10
N GLY A 203 -8.45 -16.47 -21.09
CA GLY A 203 -9.91 -16.49 -21.28
C GLY A 203 -10.69 -15.64 -20.27
N LYS A 204 -10.00 -14.80 -19.48
CA LYS A 204 -10.63 -13.85 -18.56
C LYS A 204 -10.51 -12.43 -19.08
N SER A 205 -11.58 -11.65 -18.91
CA SER A 205 -11.64 -10.25 -19.34
C SER A 205 -10.89 -9.34 -18.37
N HIS A 206 -10.12 -8.41 -18.93
CA HIS A 206 -9.41 -7.38 -18.16
C HIS A 206 -9.70 -6.01 -18.75
N GLN A 207 -9.77 -5.03 -17.89
CA GLN A 207 -9.98 -3.64 -18.25
C GLN A 207 -8.90 -2.76 -17.63
N LEU A 208 -8.41 -1.78 -18.38
CA LEU A 208 -7.53 -0.72 -17.91
C LEU A 208 -8.22 0.62 -18.13
N ALA A 209 -8.71 1.22 -17.06
CA ALA A 209 -9.26 2.56 -17.06
C ALA A 209 -8.13 3.56 -16.76
N ILE A 210 -7.93 4.54 -17.65
CA ILE A 210 -6.89 5.57 -17.48
C ILE A 210 -7.55 6.93 -17.40
N TRP A 211 -7.36 7.59 -16.27
CA TRP A 211 -7.69 9.00 -16.11
C TRP A 211 -6.44 9.88 -16.07
N GLY A 212 -6.57 11.06 -16.63
CA GLY A 212 -5.52 12.06 -16.70
C GLY A 212 -4.71 11.99 -18.00
N GLN A 213 -3.97 13.07 -18.26
CA GLN A 213 -3.09 13.17 -19.43
C GLN A 213 -1.63 13.02 -19.04
N GLY A 214 -0.84 12.41 -19.90
CA GLY A 214 0.57 12.16 -19.65
C GLY A 214 1.27 11.50 -20.83
N ASN A 215 2.38 10.81 -20.56
CA ASN A 215 3.12 10.08 -21.58
C ASN A 215 2.93 8.54 -21.50
N ALA A 216 1.89 8.09 -20.80
CA ALA A 216 1.45 6.70 -20.83
C ALA A 216 0.87 6.37 -22.21
N VAL A 217 1.33 5.28 -22.80
CA VAL A 217 0.84 4.75 -24.08
C VAL A 217 0.28 3.36 -23.82
N PRO A 218 -1.05 3.16 -23.80
CA PRO A 218 -1.67 1.89 -23.44
C PRO A 218 -1.16 0.70 -24.25
N ALA A 219 -0.94 0.88 -25.55
CA ALA A 219 -0.38 -0.16 -26.43
C ALA A 219 1.01 -0.65 -25.98
N ASN A 220 1.76 0.15 -25.21
CA ASN A 220 3.05 -0.24 -24.65
C ASN A 220 2.95 -0.78 -23.22
N LEU A 221 1.85 -0.51 -22.51
CA LEU A 221 1.64 -0.94 -21.14
C LEU A 221 0.94 -2.29 -21.07
N ILE A 222 -0.14 -2.46 -21.82
CA ILE A 222 -0.99 -3.66 -21.80
C ILE A 222 -0.20 -4.96 -22.02
N PRO A 223 0.72 -5.07 -23.00
CA PRO A 223 1.50 -6.29 -23.17
C PRO A 223 2.38 -6.64 -21.98
N GLY A 224 2.86 -5.65 -21.24
CA GLY A 224 3.60 -5.85 -19.99
C GLY A 224 2.70 -6.35 -18.88
N ILE A 225 1.53 -5.75 -18.72
CA ILE A 225 0.50 -6.16 -17.74
C ILE A 225 0.06 -7.59 -18.02
N GLN A 226 -0.25 -7.95 -19.27
CA GLN A 226 -0.62 -9.31 -19.67
C GLN A 226 0.44 -10.35 -19.26
N LYS A 227 1.72 -10.04 -19.47
CA LYS A 227 2.81 -10.94 -19.09
C LYS A 227 2.94 -11.10 -17.57
N ILE A 228 2.73 -10.04 -16.79
CA ILE A 228 2.71 -10.08 -15.32
C ILE A 228 1.57 -11.00 -14.87
N ILE A 229 0.35 -10.78 -15.35
CA ILE A 229 -0.81 -11.61 -15.05
C ILE A 229 -0.54 -13.08 -15.37
N GLU A 230 0.07 -13.38 -16.53
CA GLU A 230 0.43 -14.75 -16.92
C GLU A 230 1.42 -15.40 -15.93
N GLU A 231 2.47 -14.67 -15.50
CA GLU A 231 3.46 -15.20 -14.58
C GLU A 231 2.89 -15.47 -13.20
N GLU A 232 2.05 -14.58 -12.68
CA GLU A 232 1.40 -14.78 -11.39
C GLU A 232 0.35 -15.89 -11.44
N ALA A 233 -0.45 -15.94 -12.50
CA ALA A 233 -1.43 -17.00 -12.71
C ALA A 233 -0.80 -18.40 -12.84
N LYS A 234 0.48 -18.52 -13.26
CA LYS A 234 1.19 -19.80 -13.27
C LYS A 234 1.43 -20.33 -11.85
N ILE A 235 1.69 -19.45 -10.89
CA ILE A 235 1.93 -19.84 -9.48
C ILE A 235 0.69 -20.55 -8.93
N PHE A 236 -0.49 -19.96 -9.12
CA PHE A 236 -1.75 -20.41 -8.53
C PHE A 236 -2.60 -21.30 -9.45
N ASN A 237 -2.06 -21.65 -10.63
CA ASN A 237 -2.73 -22.47 -11.64
C ASN A 237 -4.08 -21.90 -12.09
N GLY A 238 -4.21 -20.57 -12.19
CA GLY A 238 -5.42 -19.93 -12.68
C GLY A 238 -5.64 -18.53 -12.13
N LEU A 239 -6.79 -17.97 -12.50
CA LEU A 239 -7.26 -16.64 -12.10
C LEU A 239 -8.60 -16.79 -11.37
N PRO A 240 -8.74 -16.40 -10.09
CA PRO A 240 -9.92 -16.66 -9.26
C PRO A 240 -11.01 -15.58 -9.41
N TYR A 241 -11.21 -15.06 -10.60
CA TYR A 241 -12.21 -14.05 -10.94
C TYR A 241 -12.70 -14.24 -12.38
N ASP A 242 -13.79 -13.57 -12.74
CA ASP A 242 -14.30 -13.55 -14.13
C ASP A 242 -13.79 -12.35 -14.91
N ARG A 243 -13.62 -11.22 -14.25
CA ARG A 243 -13.05 -9.99 -14.82
C ARG A 243 -12.15 -9.28 -13.80
N TYR A 244 -11.21 -8.45 -14.29
CA TYR A 244 -10.36 -7.64 -13.42
C TYR A 244 -10.20 -6.23 -13.98
N LEU A 245 -10.22 -5.21 -13.09
CA LEU A 245 -10.17 -3.81 -13.46
C LEU A 245 -8.93 -3.13 -12.87
N PHE A 246 -8.08 -2.59 -13.73
CA PHE A 246 -7.00 -1.68 -13.33
C PHE A 246 -7.48 -0.24 -13.46
N LEU A 247 -7.46 0.54 -12.39
CA LEU A 247 -7.75 1.97 -12.38
C LEU A 247 -6.43 2.72 -12.28
N LEU A 248 -6.04 3.46 -13.32
CA LEU A 248 -4.79 4.20 -13.38
C LEU A 248 -5.03 5.71 -13.40
N HIS A 249 -4.62 6.39 -12.35
CA HIS A 249 -4.60 7.85 -12.25
C HIS A 249 -3.23 8.41 -12.62
N LEU A 250 -3.17 9.23 -13.68
CA LEU A 250 -1.98 9.95 -14.10
C LEU A 250 -1.93 11.30 -13.38
N SER A 251 -1.23 11.33 -12.25
CA SER A 251 -1.14 12.54 -11.40
C SER A 251 0.17 13.30 -11.57
N GLY A 252 0.33 14.42 -10.87
CA GLY A 252 1.57 15.20 -10.86
C GLY A 252 2.72 14.46 -10.20
N ASN A 253 2.53 14.04 -8.94
CA ASN A 253 3.58 13.43 -8.11
C ASN A 253 3.08 12.20 -7.32
N GLY A 254 1.86 11.70 -7.59
CA GLY A 254 1.31 10.55 -6.88
C GLY A 254 2.07 9.26 -7.18
N TYR A 255 2.18 8.39 -6.18
CA TYR A 255 2.71 7.04 -6.30
C TYR A 255 2.04 6.14 -5.27
N GLY A 256 1.62 4.97 -5.70
CA GLY A 256 1.09 3.90 -4.87
C GLY A 256 -0.07 3.19 -5.51
N GLY A 257 -0.47 2.10 -4.88
CA GLY A 257 -1.63 1.33 -5.26
C GLY A 257 -2.52 1.04 -4.07
N LEU A 258 -3.66 0.45 -4.36
CA LEU A 258 -4.56 -0.17 -3.41
C LEU A 258 -5.22 -1.36 -4.09
N GLU A 259 -5.02 -2.48 -3.47
CA GLU A 259 -5.48 -3.78 -3.91
C GLU A 259 -6.96 -4.03 -3.58
N HIS A 260 -7.63 -4.75 -4.47
CA HIS A 260 -8.99 -5.25 -4.31
C HIS A 260 -9.11 -6.68 -4.86
N LYS A 261 -10.18 -7.41 -4.54
CA LYS A 261 -10.37 -8.79 -5.02
C LYS A 261 -10.41 -8.91 -6.54
N GLU A 262 -11.02 -7.92 -7.22
CA GLU A 262 -11.26 -7.93 -8.67
C GLU A 262 -10.81 -6.64 -9.36
N SER A 263 -10.07 -5.79 -8.64
CA SER A 263 -9.48 -4.57 -9.19
C SER A 263 -8.25 -4.14 -8.41
N CYS A 264 -7.55 -3.14 -8.93
CA CYS A 264 -6.62 -2.33 -8.17
C CYS A 264 -6.68 -0.88 -8.64
N SER A 265 -6.48 0.04 -7.70
CA SER A 265 -6.30 1.46 -7.99
C SER A 265 -4.82 1.80 -7.99
N LEU A 266 -4.35 2.46 -9.04
CA LEU A 266 -2.95 2.81 -9.25
C LEU A 266 -2.84 4.34 -9.42
N ASN A 267 -1.91 4.97 -8.71
CA ASN A 267 -1.57 6.37 -8.88
C ASN A 267 -0.11 6.50 -9.27
N TYR A 268 0.17 7.08 -10.45
CA TYR A 268 1.51 7.16 -10.99
C TYR A 268 1.80 8.51 -11.64
N PRO A 269 3.07 9.00 -11.56
CA PRO A 269 3.45 10.27 -12.20
C PRO A 269 3.21 10.25 -13.70
N ARG A 270 2.43 11.23 -14.22
CA ARG A 270 2.00 11.31 -15.62
C ARG A 270 3.12 11.26 -16.66
N PHE A 271 4.35 11.64 -16.30
CA PHE A 271 5.52 11.61 -17.17
C PHE A 271 6.51 10.48 -16.80
N GLY A 272 6.06 9.45 -16.08
CA GLY A 272 6.88 8.33 -15.61
C GLY A 272 7.16 7.23 -16.66
N PHE A 273 6.55 7.27 -17.85
CA PHE A 273 6.52 6.09 -18.73
C PHE A 273 7.57 6.08 -19.85
N LYS A 274 8.22 7.21 -20.17
CA LYS A 274 9.33 7.27 -21.16
C LYS A 274 10.66 6.82 -20.55
N ASN A 275 10.92 7.15 -19.29
CA ASN A 275 12.13 6.72 -18.60
C ASN A 275 12.03 5.21 -18.27
N LYS A 276 13.08 4.46 -18.63
CA LYS A 276 13.10 2.99 -18.50
C LYS A 276 12.97 2.54 -17.05
N GLU A 277 13.72 3.16 -16.12
CA GLU A 277 13.67 2.79 -14.70
C GLU A 277 12.30 3.09 -14.07
N LYS A 278 11.72 4.27 -14.37
CA LYS A 278 10.38 4.62 -13.92
C LYS A 278 9.33 3.66 -14.48
N ARG A 279 9.45 3.27 -15.76
CA ARG A 279 8.54 2.28 -16.35
C ARG A 279 8.69 0.90 -15.70
N HIS A 280 9.90 0.46 -15.35
CA HIS A 280 10.11 -0.77 -14.58
C HIS A 280 9.43 -0.68 -13.23
N ARG A 281 9.58 0.46 -12.52
CA ARG A 281 8.92 0.70 -11.24
C ARG A 281 7.39 0.70 -11.35
N PHE A 282 6.82 1.20 -12.47
CA PHE A 282 5.39 1.08 -12.72
C PHE A 282 4.96 -0.38 -12.89
N MET A 283 5.74 -1.19 -13.61
CA MET A 283 5.42 -2.62 -13.77
C MET A 283 5.60 -3.40 -12.46
N GLN A 284 6.53 -3.02 -11.59
CA GLN A 284 6.61 -3.55 -10.23
C GLN A 284 5.35 -3.20 -9.42
N LEU A 285 4.88 -1.95 -9.48
CA LEU A 285 3.63 -1.56 -8.84
C LEU A 285 2.44 -2.38 -9.37
N VAL A 286 2.34 -2.60 -10.68
CA VAL A 286 1.30 -3.46 -11.26
C VAL A 286 1.40 -4.89 -10.71
N ALA A 287 2.59 -5.47 -10.65
CA ALA A 287 2.80 -6.81 -10.11
C ALA A 287 2.46 -6.87 -8.62
N HIS A 288 2.82 -5.87 -7.84
CA HIS A 288 2.49 -5.76 -6.43
C HIS A 288 0.97 -5.80 -6.20
N GLU A 289 0.26 -4.85 -6.82
CA GLU A 289 -1.19 -4.70 -6.62
C GLU A 289 -1.98 -5.88 -7.21
N PHE A 290 -1.48 -6.50 -8.28
CA PHE A 290 -2.15 -7.66 -8.86
C PHE A 290 -1.90 -8.94 -8.04
N PHE A 291 -0.70 -9.13 -7.47
CA PHE A 291 -0.39 -10.27 -6.60
C PHE A 291 -1.28 -10.30 -5.36
N HIS A 292 -1.65 -9.14 -4.86
CA HIS A 292 -2.53 -9.00 -3.71
C HIS A 292 -3.92 -9.64 -3.91
N LEU A 293 -4.37 -9.87 -5.13
CA LEU A 293 -5.65 -10.58 -5.32
C LEU A 293 -5.64 -11.98 -4.66
N TRP A 294 -4.45 -12.59 -4.50
CA TRP A 294 -4.24 -13.78 -3.69
C TRP A 294 -3.74 -13.42 -2.30
N ASN A 295 -2.57 -12.81 -2.19
CA ASN A 295 -1.91 -12.45 -0.92
C ASN A 295 -2.25 -11.02 -0.55
N VAL A 296 -3.23 -10.86 0.08
CA VAL A 296 -3.99 -10.50 1.25
C VAL A 296 -5.50 -10.48 1.00
N LYS A 297 -5.94 -10.41 -0.25
CA LYS A 297 -7.40 -10.34 -0.50
C LYS A 297 -8.10 -11.68 -0.27
N ARG A 298 -7.38 -12.79 -0.42
CA ARG A 298 -7.90 -14.16 -0.20
C ARG A 298 -7.08 -14.97 0.78
N ILE A 299 -5.75 -14.93 0.69
CA ILE A 299 -4.80 -15.49 1.67
C ILE A 299 -4.53 -14.38 2.69
N ARG A 300 -5.22 -14.36 3.83
CA ARG A 300 -5.16 -13.26 4.80
C ARG A 300 -5.01 -13.73 6.24
N PRO A 301 -4.38 -12.93 7.10
CA PRO A 301 -4.34 -13.21 8.53
C PRO A 301 -5.73 -13.32 9.15
N LYS A 302 -5.87 -14.13 10.19
CA LYS A 302 -7.13 -14.32 10.94
C LYS A 302 -7.73 -13.01 11.42
N ALA A 303 -6.90 -12.06 11.80
CA ALA A 303 -7.34 -10.73 12.23
C ALA A 303 -8.00 -9.89 11.10
N LEU A 304 -7.80 -10.28 9.83
CA LEU A 304 -8.39 -9.63 8.65
C LEU A 304 -9.50 -10.48 8.00
N GLU A 305 -9.90 -11.57 8.63
CA GLU A 305 -11.00 -12.41 8.10
C GLU A 305 -12.34 -11.68 8.15
N VAL A 306 -12.58 -10.95 9.23
CA VAL A 306 -13.72 -10.04 9.41
C VAL A 306 -13.16 -8.67 9.77
N PHE A 307 -13.46 -7.67 8.95
CA PHE A 307 -12.97 -6.32 9.19
C PHE A 307 -13.75 -5.61 10.30
N ASP A 308 -13.03 -5.08 11.29
CA ASP A 308 -13.55 -4.04 12.15
C ASP A 308 -13.26 -2.68 11.50
N TYR A 309 -14.29 -2.03 10.96
CA TYR A 309 -14.17 -0.72 10.31
C TYR A 309 -14.06 0.45 11.30
N ASP A 310 -14.24 0.19 12.60
CA ASP A 310 -14.21 1.20 13.67
C ASP A 310 -12.84 1.34 14.33
N ALA A 311 -11.98 0.33 14.20
CA ALA A 311 -10.70 0.25 14.88
C ALA A 311 -9.61 -0.38 14.01
N GLU A 312 -8.40 -0.38 14.52
CA GLU A 312 -7.27 -1.07 13.95
C GLU A 312 -7.44 -2.59 14.05
N ASN A 313 -7.08 -3.31 12.98
CA ASN A 313 -7.11 -4.78 12.94
C ASN A 313 -5.67 -5.30 13.03
N TYR A 314 -5.19 -5.58 14.24
CA TYR A 314 -3.80 -5.89 14.53
C TYR A 314 -3.39 -7.30 14.09
N THR A 315 -2.26 -7.39 13.42
CA THR A 315 -1.61 -8.67 13.05
C THR A 315 -0.09 -8.51 13.01
N PRO A 316 0.69 -9.52 13.47
CA PRO A 316 2.14 -9.52 13.29
C PRO A 316 2.59 -9.97 11.90
N SER A 317 1.65 -10.22 10.95
CA SER A 317 1.93 -10.93 9.69
C SER A 317 1.96 -10.04 8.45
N PHE A 318 1.95 -8.69 8.58
CA PHE A 318 2.07 -7.83 7.40
C PHE A 318 3.41 -7.98 6.66
N TRP A 319 4.45 -8.46 7.33
CA TRP A 319 5.70 -8.82 6.67
C TRP A 319 5.51 -9.91 5.58
N PHE A 320 4.53 -10.81 5.78
CA PHE A 320 4.17 -11.81 4.78
C PHE A 320 3.16 -11.24 3.76
N CYS A 321 2.14 -10.51 4.20
CA CYS A 321 1.14 -9.91 3.30
C CYS A 321 1.80 -8.96 2.30
N GLU A 322 2.61 -8.03 2.79
CA GLU A 322 3.22 -6.95 2.03
C GLU A 322 4.65 -7.25 1.60
N GLY A 323 5.44 -7.80 2.54
CA GLY A 323 6.85 -8.08 2.27
C GLY A 323 7.04 -9.24 1.28
N THR A 324 6.24 -10.31 1.39
CA THR A 324 6.27 -11.38 0.38
C THR A 324 5.76 -10.88 -0.96
N THR A 325 4.72 -10.05 -0.98
CA THR A 325 4.25 -9.39 -2.21
C THR A 325 5.34 -8.49 -2.82
N SER A 326 6.11 -7.77 -2.00
CA SER A 326 7.26 -6.97 -2.45
C SER A 326 8.39 -7.82 -3.03
N PHE A 327 8.64 -9.04 -2.49
CA PHE A 327 9.55 -10.00 -3.13
C PHE A 327 9.04 -10.42 -4.52
N TYR A 328 7.74 -10.68 -4.64
CA TYR A 328 7.14 -11.05 -5.92
C TYR A 328 7.10 -9.89 -6.91
N ASP A 329 6.90 -8.66 -6.48
CA ASP A 329 6.92 -7.49 -7.37
C ASP A 329 8.29 -7.23 -8.02
N LEU A 330 9.37 -7.73 -7.38
CA LEU A 330 10.71 -7.74 -7.99
C LEU A 330 10.91 -8.90 -8.96
N ILE A 331 10.54 -10.12 -8.60
CA ILE A 331 10.88 -11.31 -9.38
C ILE A 331 9.90 -11.57 -10.53
N ILE A 332 8.62 -11.21 -10.39
CA ILE A 332 7.60 -11.43 -11.43
C ILE A 332 7.89 -10.61 -12.70
N PRO A 333 8.17 -9.31 -12.66
CA PRO A 333 8.53 -8.57 -13.87
C PRO A 333 9.81 -9.09 -14.54
N TYR A 334 10.75 -9.65 -13.76
CA TYR A 334 11.89 -10.36 -14.31
C TYR A 334 11.44 -11.62 -15.08
N ARG A 335 10.65 -12.50 -14.47
CA ARG A 335 10.10 -13.72 -15.10
C ARG A 335 9.25 -13.39 -16.33
N ALA A 336 8.49 -12.31 -16.27
CA ALA A 336 7.70 -11.76 -17.38
C ALA A 336 8.55 -11.14 -18.52
N GLY A 337 9.88 -11.06 -18.37
CA GLY A 337 10.80 -10.49 -19.35
C GLY A 337 10.68 -8.97 -19.51
N ILE A 338 10.14 -8.26 -18.51
CA ILE A 338 10.10 -6.80 -18.47
C ILE A 338 11.52 -6.24 -18.29
N TYR A 339 12.33 -6.92 -17.49
CA TYR A 339 13.76 -6.65 -17.34
C TYR A 339 14.57 -7.94 -17.15
N ASN A 340 15.88 -7.83 -17.29
CA ASN A 340 16.79 -8.98 -17.22
C ASN A 340 17.30 -9.23 -15.80
N ALA A 341 17.99 -10.36 -15.58
CA ALA A 341 18.55 -10.77 -14.30
C ALA A 341 19.49 -9.72 -13.68
N LYS A 342 20.31 -9.04 -14.49
CA LYS A 342 21.20 -7.97 -14.01
C LYS A 342 20.40 -6.79 -13.41
N THR A 343 19.28 -6.43 -14.02
CA THR A 343 18.39 -5.36 -13.53
C THR A 343 17.68 -5.82 -12.26
N PHE A 344 17.25 -7.08 -12.19
CA PHE A 344 16.66 -7.69 -10.99
C PHE A 344 17.65 -7.65 -9.80
N LEU A 345 18.87 -8.14 -9.98
CA LEU A 345 19.91 -8.14 -8.93
C LEU A 345 20.32 -6.72 -8.51
N LEU A 346 20.26 -5.76 -9.42
CA LEU A 346 20.47 -4.35 -9.08
C LEU A 346 19.33 -3.78 -8.23
N ALA A 347 18.08 -4.12 -8.53
CA ALA A 347 16.94 -3.72 -7.73
C ALA A 347 16.99 -4.35 -6.34
N LEU A 348 17.27 -5.64 -6.25
CA LEU A 348 17.51 -6.36 -4.99
C LEU A 348 18.65 -5.72 -4.17
N SER A 349 19.76 -5.33 -4.82
CA SER A 349 20.87 -4.64 -4.16
C SER A 349 20.45 -3.32 -3.52
N LYS A 350 19.54 -2.58 -4.16
CA LYS A 350 18.98 -1.33 -3.63
C LYS A 350 18.12 -1.59 -2.37
N GLU A 351 17.28 -2.62 -2.37
CA GLU A 351 16.48 -2.99 -1.19
C GLU A 351 17.37 -3.43 -0.03
N ILE A 352 18.35 -4.30 -0.29
CA ILE A 352 19.33 -4.71 0.70
C ILE A 352 20.04 -3.49 1.29
N THR A 353 20.50 -2.57 0.43
CA THR A 353 21.14 -1.34 0.89
C THR A 353 20.22 -0.54 1.81
N GLN A 354 18.95 -0.39 1.43
CA GLN A 354 18.01 0.39 2.23
C GLN A 354 17.75 -0.25 3.61
N VAL A 355 17.62 -1.57 3.69
CA VAL A 355 17.48 -2.28 4.98
C VAL A 355 18.77 -2.16 5.79
N GLN A 356 19.92 -2.46 5.20
CA GLN A 356 21.22 -2.50 5.90
C GLN A 356 21.69 -1.11 6.37
N THR A 357 21.22 -0.04 5.74
CA THR A 357 21.55 1.34 6.16
C THR A 357 20.47 1.98 7.04
N THR A 358 19.41 1.26 7.40
CA THR A 358 18.37 1.74 8.34
C THR A 358 18.71 1.27 9.76
N PRO A 359 19.07 2.19 10.70
CA PRO A 359 19.45 1.80 12.07
C PRO A 359 18.35 1.04 12.81
N GLY A 360 17.09 1.40 12.58
CA GLY A 360 15.91 0.79 13.22
C GLY A 360 15.78 -0.73 13.03
N ARG A 361 16.49 -1.33 12.04
CA ARG A 361 16.52 -2.79 11.87
C ARG A 361 17.09 -3.55 13.09
N LYS A 362 17.92 -2.85 13.90
CA LYS A 362 18.50 -3.38 15.14
C LYS A 362 17.62 -3.15 16.36
N VAL A 363 16.55 -2.39 16.21
CA VAL A 363 15.68 -1.96 17.31
C VAL A 363 14.31 -2.63 17.23
N GLN A 364 13.72 -2.73 16.03
CA GLN A 364 12.37 -3.22 15.85
C GLN A 364 12.35 -4.55 15.09
N PRO A 365 11.76 -5.63 15.66
CA PRO A 365 11.43 -6.85 14.94
C PRO A 365 10.43 -6.59 13.80
N VAL A 366 10.45 -7.41 12.74
CA VAL A 366 9.51 -7.23 11.62
C VAL A 366 8.08 -7.59 12.00
N SER A 367 7.87 -8.49 12.95
CA SER A 367 6.56 -8.79 13.53
C SER A 367 5.97 -7.59 14.28
N GLU A 368 6.80 -6.88 15.08
CA GLU A 368 6.39 -5.64 15.73
C GLU A 368 6.14 -4.51 14.71
N SER A 369 6.99 -4.40 13.67
CA SER A 369 6.76 -3.45 12.58
C SER A 369 5.43 -3.69 11.89
N SER A 370 5.02 -4.95 11.72
CA SER A 370 3.71 -5.34 11.19
C SER A 370 2.58 -4.94 12.14
N TRP A 371 2.73 -5.23 13.43
CA TRP A 371 1.75 -4.90 14.46
C TRP A 371 1.53 -3.38 14.58
N ASP A 372 2.61 -2.62 14.60
CA ASP A 372 2.63 -1.17 14.75
C ASP A 372 2.46 -0.40 13.41
N ALA A 373 2.11 -1.07 12.32
CA ALA A 373 1.87 -0.44 11.02
C ALA A 373 0.97 0.81 11.13
N TRP A 374 -0.09 0.70 11.93
CA TRP A 374 -1.12 1.72 12.17
C TRP A 374 -0.60 3.04 12.73
N ILE A 375 0.47 3.02 13.51
CA ILE A 375 0.98 4.18 14.24
C ILE A 375 2.41 4.57 13.85
N LYS A 376 3.17 3.69 13.17
CA LYS A 376 4.60 3.93 12.87
C LYS A 376 4.85 4.18 11.38
N LEU A 377 4.66 3.18 10.51
CA LEU A 377 5.16 3.22 9.13
C LEU A 377 4.65 4.43 8.32
N TYR A 378 3.38 4.77 8.45
CA TYR A 378 2.73 5.88 7.74
C TYR A 378 2.69 7.19 8.52
N ARG A 379 3.18 7.20 9.77
CA ARG A 379 3.24 8.39 10.64
C ARG A 379 4.67 8.67 11.07
N ARG A 380 5.54 8.86 10.08
CA ARG A 380 6.98 9.04 10.30
C ARG A 380 7.28 10.40 10.93
N ASP A 381 8.29 10.39 11.79
CA ASP A 381 8.90 11.55 12.43
C ASP A 381 10.43 11.56 12.22
N ALA A 382 11.11 12.52 12.85
CA ALA A 382 12.55 12.66 12.75
C ALA A 382 13.34 11.45 13.32
N ASN A 383 12.75 10.67 14.25
CA ASN A 383 13.39 9.50 14.86
C ASN A 383 13.06 8.18 14.18
N SER A 384 12.11 8.16 13.26
CA SER A 384 11.59 6.91 12.69
C SER A 384 12.66 5.98 12.10
N ASN A 385 13.68 6.53 11.43
CA ASN A 385 14.76 5.70 10.88
C ASN A 385 15.64 5.07 11.96
N ASN A 386 15.71 5.64 13.17
CA ASN A 386 16.48 5.10 14.28
C ASN A 386 15.79 3.92 14.98
N CYS A 387 14.46 3.86 14.95
CA CYS A 387 13.69 2.93 15.77
C CYS A 387 12.68 2.06 14.99
N GLN A 388 12.55 2.25 13.67
CA GLN A 388 11.58 1.52 12.86
C GLN A 388 12.26 0.81 11.68
N ILE A 389 11.72 -0.35 11.30
CA ILE A 389 12.04 -1.03 10.06
C ILE A 389 10.77 -1.22 9.22
N SER A 390 10.89 -1.14 7.90
CA SER A 390 9.78 -1.42 7.00
C SER A 390 9.50 -2.92 6.92
N TYR A 391 8.26 -3.34 7.24
CA TYR A 391 7.84 -4.72 7.06
C TYR A 391 7.72 -5.08 5.56
N TYR A 392 7.56 -4.11 4.66
CA TYR A 392 7.69 -4.34 3.22
C TYR A 392 9.12 -4.78 2.86
N LEU A 393 10.11 -3.95 3.15
CA LEU A 393 11.49 -4.18 2.74
C LEU A 393 12.16 -5.33 3.49
N LYS A 394 12.06 -5.37 4.84
CA LYS A 394 12.65 -6.48 5.60
C LYS A 394 11.89 -7.78 5.31
N GLY A 395 10.57 -7.73 5.13
CA GLY A 395 9.75 -8.88 4.75
C GLY A 395 10.10 -9.40 3.36
N SER A 396 10.39 -8.53 2.38
CA SER A 396 10.89 -8.91 1.05
C SER A 396 12.21 -9.70 1.14
N LEU A 397 13.16 -9.22 1.96
CA LEU A 397 14.44 -9.93 2.16
C LEU A 397 14.29 -11.25 2.93
N ILE A 398 13.38 -11.33 3.90
CA ILE A 398 13.03 -12.57 4.59
C ILE A 398 12.44 -13.56 3.58
N SER A 399 11.54 -13.12 2.71
CA SER A 399 10.94 -13.94 1.65
C SER A 399 11.98 -14.44 0.64
N LEU A 400 12.97 -13.60 0.30
CA LEU A 400 14.14 -14.02 -0.48
C LEU A 400 14.91 -15.14 0.22
N MET A 401 15.23 -14.96 1.52
CA MET A 401 15.96 -15.99 2.29
C MET A 401 15.19 -17.31 2.33
N LEU A 402 13.87 -17.24 2.53
CA LEU A 402 13.01 -18.44 2.50
C LEU A 402 12.98 -19.09 1.11
N ASP A 403 12.86 -18.31 0.01
CA ASP A 403 12.90 -18.88 -1.36
C ASP A 403 14.22 -19.60 -1.63
N LEU A 404 15.36 -18.98 -1.25
CA LEU A 404 16.68 -19.57 -1.44
C LEU A 404 16.90 -20.81 -0.56
N LEU A 405 16.48 -20.78 0.71
CA LEU A 405 16.53 -21.93 1.63
C LEU A 405 15.75 -23.14 1.08
N ILE A 406 14.50 -22.89 0.67
CA ILE A 406 13.64 -23.95 0.11
C ILE A 406 14.27 -24.53 -1.15
N ARG A 407 14.82 -23.70 -2.03
CA ARG A 407 15.48 -24.13 -3.27
C ARG A 407 16.73 -24.96 -2.99
N GLU A 408 17.57 -24.53 -2.08
CA GLU A 408 18.78 -25.25 -1.70
C GLU A 408 18.44 -26.63 -1.14
N ASN A 409 17.57 -26.70 -0.13
CA ASN A 409 17.16 -27.95 0.51
C ASN A 409 16.46 -28.92 -0.45
N SER A 410 15.75 -28.42 -1.44
CA SER A 410 15.02 -29.22 -2.42
C SER A 410 15.76 -29.42 -3.76
N GLN A 411 16.97 -28.92 -3.91
CA GLN A 411 17.70 -28.91 -5.19
C GLN A 411 16.86 -28.25 -6.32
N ASN A 412 16.31 -27.07 -6.03
CA ASN A 412 15.41 -26.30 -6.89
C ASN A 412 14.09 -26.98 -7.29
N LYS A 413 13.69 -28.08 -6.63
CA LYS A 413 12.41 -28.74 -6.88
C LYS A 413 11.23 -28.01 -6.25
N ARG A 414 11.47 -27.25 -5.21
CA ARG A 414 10.50 -26.42 -4.49
C ARG A 414 11.04 -24.99 -4.33
N SER A 415 10.16 -24.05 -4.07
CA SER A 415 10.45 -22.64 -3.92
C SER A 415 9.39 -21.98 -3.02
N LEU A 416 9.48 -20.68 -2.81
CA LEU A 416 8.43 -19.92 -2.13
C LEU A 416 7.08 -19.99 -2.86
N ASN A 417 7.06 -20.28 -4.18
CA ASN A 417 5.81 -20.51 -4.90
C ASN A 417 5.00 -21.69 -4.30
N ASP A 418 5.67 -22.73 -3.82
CA ASP A 418 5.00 -23.89 -3.22
C ASP A 418 4.38 -23.56 -1.87
N VAL A 419 4.98 -22.62 -1.12
CA VAL A 419 4.35 -22.04 0.08
C VAL A 419 3.08 -21.29 -0.31
N MET A 420 3.14 -20.41 -1.33
CA MET A 420 1.98 -19.67 -1.79
C MET A 420 0.85 -20.58 -2.28
N VAL A 421 1.19 -21.68 -2.98
CA VAL A 421 0.20 -22.67 -3.42
C VAL A 421 -0.47 -23.34 -2.21
N GLN A 422 0.30 -23.76 -1.20
CA GLN A 422 -0.29 -24.37 0.01
C GLN A 422 -1.16 -23.37 0.80
N MET A 423 -0.70 -22.13 0.93
CA MET A 423 -1.49 -21.06 1.55
C MET A 423 -2.79 -20.81 0.78
N TRP A 424 -2.73 -20.84 -0.56
CA TRP A 424 -3.90 -20.73 -1.41
C TRP A 424 -4.90 -21.86 -1.20
N GLU A 425 -4.43 -23.11 -1.22
CA GLU A 425 -5.30 -24.29 -1.05
C GLU A 425 -5.91 -24.36 0.34
N ARG A 426 -5.12 -24.05 1.40
CA ARG A 426 -5.58 -24.17 2.79
C ARG A 426 -6.44 -23.01 3.26
N PHE A 427 -6.12 -21.78 2.84
CA PHE A 427 -6.71 -20.57 3.38
C PHE A 427 -7.37 -19.68 2.33
N GLY A 428 -6.74 -19.51 1.16
CA GLY A 428 -7.22 -18.58 0.14
C GLY A 428 -8.51 -19.04 -0.55
N LYS A 429 -8.58 -20.30 -0.99
CA LYS A 429 -9.77 -20.87 -1.65
C LYS A 429 -11.00 -20.92 -0.73
N PRO A 430 -10.90 -21.39 0.51
CA PRO A 430 -12.03 -21.38 1.44
C PRO A 430 -12.30 -20.01 2.05
N GLU A 431 -11.45 -19.02 1.77
CA GLU A 431 -11.50 -17.66 2.32
C GLU A 431 -11.53 -17.60 3.86
N ILE A 432 -10.75 -18.46 4.50
CA ILE A 432 -10.52 -18.45 5.96
C ILE A 432 -9.18 -17.80 6.29
N GLY A 433 -9.11 -17.10 7.42
CA GLY A 433 -7.87 -16.46 7.86
C GLY A 433 -6.90 -17.45 8.51
N TYR A 434 -5.58 -17.26 8.29
CA TYR A 434 -4.51 -18.04 8.91
C TYR A 434 -3.97 -17.35 10.18
N THR A 435 -3.46 -18.15 11.12
CA THR A 435 -2.69 -17.65 12.28
C THR A 435 -1.19 -17.59 11.95
N PRO A 436 -0.38 -16.83 12.72
CA PRO A 436 1.08 -16.82 12.53
C PRO A 436 1.71 -18.20 12.61
N GLU A 437 1.21 -19.06 13.50
CA GLU A 437 1.68 -20.44 13.70
C GLU A 437 1.36 -21.30 12.48
N GLU A 438 0.15 -21.21 11.93
CA GLU A 438 -0.25 -21.94 10.71
C GLU A 438 0.57 -21.50 9.49
N LEU A 439 0.95 -20.20 9.42
CA LEU A 439 1.87 -19.72 8.38
C LEU A 439 3.25 -20.36 8.52
N GLN A 440 3.81 -20.40 9.74
CA GLN A 440 5.10 -21.06 10.01
C GLN A 440 5.04 -22.54 9.65
N GLU A 441 4.02 -23.29 10.07
CA GLU A 441 3.81 -24.70 9.74
C GLU A 441 3.82 -24.96 8.21
N VAL A 442 3.15 -24.10 7.44
CA VAL A 442 3.14 -24.21 5.97
C VAL A 442 4.55 -24.00 5.41
N ILE A 443 5.26 -22.98 5.87
CA ILE A 443 6.62 -22.70 5.37
C ILE A 443 7.56 -23.85 5.72
N GLU A 444 7.53 -24.38 6.94
CA GLU A 444 8.32 -25.52 7.40
C GLU A 444 8.03 -26.78 6.58
N SER A 445 6.76 -27.06 6.32
CA SER A 445 6.35 -28.24 5.52
C SER A 445 6.92 -28.20 4.10
N VAL A 446 7.03 -27.02 3.52
CA VAL A 446 7.62 -26.81 2.18
C VAL A 446 9.14 -26.80 2.25
N ALA A 447 9.72 -26.14 3.25
CA ALA A 447 11.17 -26.05 3.43
C ALA A 447 11.80 -27.41 3.82
N GLY A 448 11.04 -28.25 4.53
CA GLY A 448 11.49 -29.54 5.05
C GLY A 448 12.47 -29.42 6.21
N VAL A 449 12.46 -28.30 6.91
CA VAL A 449 13.29 -28.00 8.08
C VAL A 449 12.48 -27.20 9.10
N ASP A 450 12.87 -27.32 10.37
CA ASP A 450 12.39 -26.52 11.46
C ASP A 450 12.86 -25.06 11.31
N LEU A 451 11.98 -24.09 11.54
CA LEU A 451 12.27 -22.67 11.40
C LEU A 451 12.12 -21.86 12.71
N ASP A 452 12.02 -22.52 13.87
CA ASP A 452 11.88 -21.83 15.17
C ASP A 452 13.01 -20.81 15.39
N ASP A 453 14.24 -21.22 15.12
CA ASP A 453 15.43 -20.37 15.21
C ASP A 453 15.38 -19.21 14.19
N PHE A 454 14.92 -19.47 12.98
CA PHE A 454 14.75 -18.46 11.93
C PHE A 454 13.70 -17.42 12.34
N TYR A 455 12.55 -17.88 12.82
CA TYR A 455 11.48 -17.01 13.31
C TYR A 455 11.93 -16.20 14.53
N GLY A 456 12.59 -16.86 15.49
CA GLY A 456 13.12 -16.20 16.69
C GLY A 456 14.10 -15.08 16.37
N LYS A 457 15.01 -15.29 15.42
CA LYS A 457 16.09 -14.33 15.07
C LYS A 457 15.61 -13.20 14.13
N TYR A 458 14.88 -13.55 13.05
CA TYR A 458 14.69 -12.63 11.91
C TYR A 458 13.28 -12.04 11.83
N ILE A 459 12.27 -12.73 12.39
CA ILE A 459 10.87 -12.27 12.39
C ILE A 459 10.52 -11.63 13.73
N ASN A 460 10.76 -12.35 14.83
CA ASN A 460 10.45 -11.91 16.19
C ASN A 460 11.65 -11.24 16.89
N GLY A 461 12.82 -11.32 16.31
CA GLY A 461 14.07 -10.71 16.78
C GLY A 461 14.62 -9.64 15.83
N THR A 462 15.73 -9.09 16.22
CA THR A 462 16.44 -8.02 15.49
C THR A 462 17.81 -8.44 14.99
N ASP A 463 18.09 -9.74 14.93
CA ASP A 463 19.35 -10.25 14.41
C ASP A 463 19.55 -9.81 12.96
N GLU A 464 20.81 -9.56 12.60
CA GLU A 464 21.18 -9.18 11.24
C GLU A 464 20.86 -10.34 10.28
N LEU A 465 20.26 -10.03 9.12
CA LEU A 465 19.98 -11.03 8.10
C LEU A 465 21.30 -11.54 7.50
N PRO A 466 21.64 -12.84 7.63
CA PRO A 466 22.89 -13.40 7.11
C PRO A 466 22.79 -13.66 5.61
N LEU A 467 22.54 -12.62 4.83
CA LEU A 467 22.25 -12.71 3.40
C LEU A 467 23.31 -13.45 2.61
N ASN A 468 24.58 -13.39 3.02
CA ASN A 468 25.64 -14.12 2.35
C ASN A 468 25.49 -15.64 2.48
N ASP A 469 24.99 -16.15 3.60
CA ASP A 469 24.80 -17.59 3.83
C ASP A 469 23.76 -18.17 2.86
N TYR A 470 22.77 -17.36 2.47
CA TYR A 470 21.72 -17.74 1.52
C TYR A 470 22.09 -17.45 0.06
N LEU A 471 22.93 -16.46 -0.21
CA LEU A 471 23.37 -16.10 -1.56
C LEU A 471 24.52 -16.98 -2.07
N GLU A 472 25.42 -17.41 -1.18
CA GLU A 472 26.60 -18.18 -1.56
C GLU A 472 26.29 -19.50 -2.26
N PRO A 473 25.29 -20.32 -1.83
CA PRO A 473 24.91 -21.54 -2.54
C PRO A 473 24.47 -21.32 -3.99
N PHE A 474 24.09 -20.08 -4.34
CA PHE A 474 23.70 -19.65 -5.69
C PHE A 474 24.83 -18.91 -6.44
N GLY A 475 26.05 -18.98 -5.93
CA GLY A 475 27.22 -18.38 -6.57
C GLY A 475 27.24 -16.87 -6.54
N LEU A 476 26.55 -16.26 -5.56
CA LEU A 476 26.47 -14.82 -5.33
C LEU A 476 27.02 -14.44 -3.97
N PHE A 477 27.43 -13.21 -3.82
CA PHE A 477 27.76 -12.64 -2.51
C PHE A 477 27.41 -11.15 -2.45
N LEU A 478 27.22 -10.65 -1.24
CA LEU A 478 26.91 -9.27 -0.97
C LEU A 478 28.22 -8.50 -0.74
N LYS A 479 28.59 -7.67 -1.71
CA LYS A 479 29.75 -6.79 -1.64
C LYS A 479 29.39 -5.49 -0.95
N GLU A 480 30.10 -5.18 0.13
CA GLU A 480 30.00 -3.90 0.83
C GLU A 480 30.85 -2.82 0.16
N GLU A 481 30.29 -1.63 0.02
CA GLU A 481 30.99 -0.44 -0.46
C GLU A 481 30.90 0.66 0.60
N LYS A 482 32.06 1.21 1.01
CA LYS A 482 32.16 2.32 1.95
C LYS A 482 32.40 3.61 1.22
N ASN A 483 31.79 4.69 1.70
CA ASN A 483 32.14 6.02 1.23
C ASN A 483 33.56 6.38 1.68
N LYS A 484 34.24 7.19 0.89
CA LYS A 484 35.53 7.80 1.28
C LYS A 484 35.35 9.02 2.19
N THR A 485 34.13 9.57 2.23
CA THR A 485 33.77 10.71 3.06
C THR A 485 33.67 10.27 4.51
N PRO A 486 34.25 10.98 5.46
CA PRO A 486 34.08 10.70 6.89
C PRO A 486 32.61 10.69 7.28
N TYR A 487 32.27 9.87 8.26
CA TYR A 487 30.91 9.73 8.74
C TYR A 487 30.59 10.76 9.83
N VAL A 488 29.44 11.39 9.68
CA VAL A 488 28.86 12.36 10.61
C VAL A 488 27.52 11.92 11.19
N GLY A 489 26.74 11.13 10.46
CA GLY A 489 25.48 10.56 10.91
C GLY A 489 24.28 11.50 10.79
N TRP A 490 24.31 12.46 9.90
CA TRP A 490 23.15 13.30 9.58
C TRP A 490 22.70 13.19 8.12
N LYS A 491 21.48 13.61 7.87
CA LYS A 491 20.97 13.86 6.52
C LYS A 491 20.54 15.32 6.41
N VAL A 492 21.14 16.03 5.45
CA VAL A 492 20.88 17.45 5.22
C VAL A 492 20.20 17.63 3.87
N THR A 493 19.12 18.40 3.84
CA THR A 493 18.45 18.81 2.61
C THR A 493 18.54 20.32 2.42
N GLY A 494 18.67 20.76 1.17
CA GLY A 494 18.68 22.17 0.80
C GLY A 494 17.35 22.56 0.17
N GLU A 495 16.59 23.43 0.84
CA GLU A 495 15.38 24.01 0.27
C GLU A 495 15.38 25.53 0.47
N LYS A 496 15.09 26.27 -0.64
CA LYS A 496 14.98 27.76 -0.62
C LYS A 496 16.16 28.48 0.05
N GLY A 497 17.39 27.90 -0.10
CA GLY A 497 18.61 28.51 0.45
C GLY A 497 18.86 28.22 1.93
N LYS A 498 18.06 27.38 2.56
CA LYS A 498 18.29 26.84 3.90
C LYS A 498 18.76 25.40 3.82
N ASN A 499 19.72 25.01 4.66
CA ASN A 499 20.19 23.63 4.79
C ASN A 499 19.58 23.06 6.07
N SER A 500 18.47 22.32 5.96
CA SER A 500 17.83 21.65 7.09
C SER A 500 18.47 20.30 7.37
N ILE A 501 18.72 19.99 8.62
CA ILE A 501 19.11 18.66 9.07
C ILE A 501 17.81 17.90 9.32
N ASP A 502 17.46 16.98 8.41
CA ASP A 502 16.17 16.28 8.47
C ASP A 502 16.23 15.01 9.33
N PHE A 503 17.44 14.50 9.55
CA PHE A 503 17.65 13.28 10.32
C PHE A 503 19.04 13.31 10.98
N VAL A 504 19.12 12.83 12.21
CA VAL A 504 20.35 12.54 12.93
C VAL A 504 20.31 11.08 13.41
N GLU A 505 21.31 10.31 13.03
CA GLU A 505 21.40 8.90 13.39
C GLU A 505 21.76 8.75 14.88
N ALA A 506 21.12 7.80 15.55
CA ALA A 506 21.38 7.52 16.95
C ALA A 506 22.84 7.07 17.18
N ALA A 507 23.46 7.55 18.25
CA ALA A 507 24.85 7.32 18.63
C ALA A 507 25.88 7.78 17.57
N SER A 508 25.49 8.61 16.61
CA SER A 508 26.38 9.18 15.61
C SER A 508 27.21 10.36 16.15
N PRO A 509 28.30 10.74 15.45
CA PRO A 509 29.06 11.96 15.77
C PRO A 509 28.17 13.21 15.89
N ALA A 510 27.21 13.39 15.01
CA ALA A 510 26.30 14.54 15.04
C ALA A 510 25.43 14.54 16.30
N GLN A 511 24.84 13.41 16.67
CA GLN A 511 24.05 13.30 17.90
C GLN A 511 24.89 13.55 19.15
N LEU A 512 26.09 12.96 19.20
CA LEU A 512 27.01 13.14 20.33
C LEU A 512 27.51 14.58 20.47
N ALA A 513 27.57 15.34 19.37
CA ALA A 513 27.89 16.75 19.35
C ALA A 513 26.71 17.67 19.71
N GLY A 514 25.50 17.11 19.94
CA GLY A 514 24.31 17.88 20.31
C GLY A 514 23.62 18.56 19.13
N ILE A 515 23.71 17.97 17.93
CA ILE A 515 23.02 18.41 16.73
C ILE A 515 21.71 17.62 16.60
N ASP A 516 20.62 18.32 16.33
CA ASP A 516 19.28 17.74 16.25
C ASP A 516 18.66 17.83 14.83
N ALA A 517 17.70 16.96 14.57
CA ALA A 517 16.84 17.13 13.41
C ALA A 517 15.98 18.40 13.55
N GLY A 518 15.91 19.19 12.49
CA GLY A 518 15.31 20.52 12.49
C GLY A 518 16.33 21.67 12.57
N ASP A 519 17.57 21.37 12.95
CA ASP A 519 18.63 22.38 12.95
C ASP A 519 18.95 22.86 11.52
N GLN A 520 19.33 24.11 11.41
CA GLN A 520 19.78 24.70 10.15
C GLN A 520 21.31 24.77 10.11
N LEU A 521 21.95 23.95 9.30
CA LEU A 521 23.40 23.95 9.11
C LEU A 521 23.85 25.21 8.36
N LEU A 522 24.84 25.93 8.88
CA LEU A 522 25.36 27.17 8.33
C LEU A 522 26.81 27.04 7.83
N ALA A 523 27.72 26.56 8.69
CA ALA A 523 29.14 26.54 8.40
C ALA A 523 29.85 25.32 9.00
N ILE A 524 30.98 24.96 8.40
CA ILE A 524 31.98 24.05 8.95
C ILE A 524 33.33 24.80 8.96
N ASP A 525 33.98 24.86 10.12
CA ASP A 525 35.25 25.59 10.38
C ASP A 525 35.17 27.05 9.90
N GLY A 526 34.05 27.73 10.20
CA GLY A 526 33.79 29.11 9.82
C GLY A 526 33.47 29.36 8.36
N PHE A 527 33.45 28.32 7.51
CA PHE A 527 33.13 28.43 6.08
C PHE A 527 31.71 27.97 5.81
N ARG A 528 30.95 28.78 5.05
CA ARG A 528 29.60 28.47 4.64
C ARG A 528 29.55 27.13 3.88
N VAL A 529 28.57 26.30 4.22
CA VAL A 529 28.27 25.06 3.49
C VAL A 529 26.87 25.09 2.90
N SER A 530 26.66 24.31 1.84
CA SER A 530 25.35 24.05 1.27
C SER A 530 25.13 22.54 1.16
N ALA A 531 23.89 22.10 1.23
CA ALA A 531 23.54 20.68 1.26
C ALA A 531 24.10 19.91 0.04
N ASP A 532 24.08 20.50 -1.15
CA ASP A 532 24.61 19.94 -2.39
C ASP A 532 26.15 19.78 -2.39
N LYS A 533 26.87 20.63 -1.66
CA LYS A 533 28.34 20.60 -1.57
C LYS A 533 28.89 19.98 -0.29
N LEU A 534 28.00 19.63 0.65
CA LEU A 534 28.40 19.12 1.97
C LEU A 534 29.26 17.85 1.87
N SER A 535 28.88 16.89 1.02
CA SER A 535 29.64 15.66 0.81
C SER A 535 31.03 15.91 0.19
N GLU A 536 31.16 16.94 -0.64
CA GLU A 536 32.46 17.35 -1.20
C GLU A 536 33.32 17.99 -0.13
N ARG A 537 32.76 18.90 0.67
CA ARG A 537 33.45 19.56 1.77
C ARG A 537 33.98 18.59 2.82
N LEU A 538 33.20 17.56 3.18
CA LEU A 538 33.59 16.55 4.16
C LEU A 538 34.73 15.63 3.65
N LYS A 539 35.02 15.57 2.36
CA LYS A 539 36.17 14.82 1.82
C LYS A 539 37.54 15.47 2.10
N ASP A 540 37.53 16.74 2.50
CA ASP A 540 38.76 17.45 2.86
C ASP A 540 39.30 17.03 4.24
N TYR A 541 38.58 16.19 4.97
CA TYR A 541 38.93 15.74 6.33
C TYR A 541 39.13 14.23 6.36
N ASP A 542 39.91 13.79 7.35
CA ASP A 542 40.13 12.38 7.68
C ASP A 542 39.26 11.92 8.86
N PRO A 543 38.89 10.63 8.94
CA PRO A 543 38.27 10.06 10.13
C PRO A 543 39.17 10.24 11.37
N GLY A 544 38.57 10.72 12.47
CA GLY A 544 39.27 11.05 13.71
C GLY A 544 39.56 12.54 13.85
N GLU A 545 39.50 13.33 12.80
CA GLU A 545 39.57 14.79 12.90
C GLU A 545 38.30 15.37 13.55
N THR A 546 38.46 16.54 14.15
CA THR A 546 37.38 17.29 14.79
C THR A 546 37.11 18.55 13.96
N ILE A 547 35.88 18.78 13.60
CA ILE A 547 35.42 19.98 12.88
C ILE A 547 34.56 20.84 13.79
N GLU A 548 34.57 22.14 13.56
CA GLU A 548 33.66 23.08 14.18
C GLU A 548 32.41 23.23 13.31
N VAL A 549 31.23 22.93 13.86
CA VAL A 549 29.96 23.04 13.16
C VAL A 549 29.17 24.19 13.73
N THR A 550 28.77 25.13 12.87
CA THR A 550 27.88 26.26 13.23
C THR A 550 26.51 26.04 12.62
N PHE A 551 25.46 26.17 13.43
CA PHE A 551 24.07 25.92 13.05
C PHE A 551 23.11 26.80 13.86
N PHE A 552 21.87 26.95 13.35
CA PHE A 552 20.77 27.45 14.16
C PHE A 552 19.99 26.29 14.76
N HIS A 553 19.80 26.34 16.07
CA HIS A 553 18.88 25.48 16.82
C HIS A 553 17.75 26.35 17.35
N GLN A 554 16.52 26.17 16.86
CA GLN A 554 15.36 26.98 17.24
C GLN A 554 15.65 28.50 17.22
N ASP A 555 16.25 28.98 16.10
CA ASP A 555 16.68 30.36 15.86
C ASP A 555 17.86 30.86 16.75
N GLU A 556 18.41 30.03 17.63
CA GLU A 556 19.58 30.33 18.39
C GLU A 556 20.85 29.87 17.65
N LEU A 557 21.78 30.79 17.43
CA LEU A 557 23.08 30.45 16.82
C LEU A 557 23.94 29.65 17.79
N ARG A 558 24.33 28.45 17.40
CA ARG A 558 25.18 27.53 18.16
C ARG A 558 26.41 27.10 17.37
N THR A 559 27.44 26.72 18.09
CA THR A 559 28.65 26.12 17.55
C THR A 559 29.02 24.92 18.42
N CYS A 560 29.37 23.80 17.80
CA CYS A 560 29.84 22.60 18.49
C CYS A 560 31.09 22.01 17.82
N GLN A 561 31.80 21.16 18.56
CA GLN A 561 32.91 20.35 18.05
C GLN A 561 32.40 18.97 17.72
N LEU A 562 32.59 18.51 16.48
CA LEU A 562 32.15 17.22 15.99
C LEU A 562 33.35 16.38 15.57
N ALA A 563 33.55 15.25 16.25
CA ALA A 563 34.60 14.28 15.91
C ALA A 563 34.12 13.36 14.77
N LEU A 564 34.84 13.39 13.67
CA LEU A 564 34.50 12.60 12.48
C LEU A 564 34.83 11.12 12.68
N ALA A 565 33.91 10.22 12.27
CA ALA A 565 34.08 8.78 12.37
C ALA A 565 34.41 8.12 11.02
N PRO A 566 35.00 6.91 11.02
CA PRO A 566 35.09 6.10 9.80
C PRO A 566 33.71 5.80 9.20
N SER A 567 33.59 5.92 7.87
CA SER A 567 32.31 5.65 7.19
C SER A 567 31.92 4.17 7.30
N PRO A 568 30.71 3.86 7.79
CA PRO A 568 30.15 2.50 7.69
C PRO A 568 29.88 2.14 6.22
N PRO A 569 29.62 0.86 5.91
CA PRO A 569 29.11 0.48 4.59
C PRO A 569 27.85 1.28 4.25
N SER A 570 27.84 1.90 3.07
CA SER A 570 26.75 2.78 2.62
C SER A 570 26.05 2.28 1.38
N ASN A 571 26.59 1.25 0.75
CA ASN A 571 26.01 0.61 -0.41
C ASN A 571 26.36 -0.88 -0.42
N TYR A 572 25.41 -1.70 -0.82
CA TYR A 572 25.54 -3.15 -0.88
C TYR A 572 25.18 -3.62 -2.28
N LYS A 573 26.02 -4.48 -2.87
CA LYS A 573 25.81 -5.01 -4.22
C LYS A 573 25.85 -6.52 -4.23
N VAL A 574 24.82 -7.15 -4.74
CA VAL A 574 24.79 -8.57 -5.04
C VAL A 574 25.62 -8.81 -6.31
N VAL A 575 26.70 -9.55 -6.18
CA VAL A 575 27.67 -9.80 -7.27
C VAL A 575 28.03 -11.27 -7.33
N PRO A 576 28.41 -11.80 -8.50
CA PRO A 576 28.88 -13.18 -8.63
C PRO A 576 30.18 -13.43 -7.85
N VAL A 577 30.33 -14.64 -7.31
CA VAL A 577 31.62 -15.13 -6.78
C VAL A 577 32.62 -15.30 -7.91
N LYS A 578 33.89 -15.07 -7.64
CA LYS A 578 34.94 -15.07 -8.70
C LYS A 578 35.11 -16.45 -9.39
N LYS A 579 34.93 -17.55 -8.66
CA LYS A 579 35.10 -18.91 -9.16
C LYS A 579 33.95 -19.78 -8.64
N PRO A 580 32.77 -19.67 -9.25
CA PRO A 580 31.62 -20.44 -8.80
C PRO A 580 31.82 -21.93 -9.12
N SER A 581 31.41 -22.79 -8.17
CA SER A 581 31.35 -24.23 -8.36
C SER A 581 30.28 -24.63 -9.38
N THR A 582 30.30 -25.89 -9.82
CA THR A 582 29.24 -26.43 -10.70
C THR A 582 27.89 -26.37 -10.01
N GLN A 583 27.80 -26.76 -8.73
CA GLN A 583 26.57 -26.73 -7.95
C GLN A 583 26.01 -25.30 -7.82
N GLN A 584 26.85 -24.30 -7.57
CA GLN A 584 26.43 -22.90 -7.50
C GLN A 584 25.83 -22.41 -8.82
N LYS A 585 26.43 -22.79 -9.96
CA LYS A 585 25.89 -22.46 -11.28
C LYS A 585 24.54 -23.14 -11.55
N GLU A 586 24.42 -24.42 -11.16
CA GLU A 586 23.16 -25.16 -11.28
C GLU A 586 22.07 -24.56 -10.39
N ASN A 587 22.39 -24.21 -9.15
CA ASN A 587 21.46 -23.55 -8.24
C ASN A 587 21.00 -22.19 -8.79
N PHE A 588 21.92 -21.38 -9.27
CA PHE A 588 21.60 -20.09 -9.87
C PHE A 588 20.70 -20.23 -11.12
N TYR A 589 21.03 -21.18 -11.99
CA TYR A 589 20.22 -21.47 -13.17
C TYR A 589 18.81 -21.95 -12.78
N GLY A 590 18.70 -22.83 -11.77
CA GLY A 590 17.42 -23.29 -11.25
C GLY A 590 16.57 -22.16 -10.63
N TRP A 591 17.22 -21.13 -10.06
CA TRP A 591 16.53 -19.97 -9.50
C TRP A 591 16.07 -18.97 -10.57
N LEU A 592 16.99 -18.53 -11.43
CA LEU A 592 16.75 -17.43 -12.38
C LEU A 592 16.61 -17.88 -13.86
N GLY A 593 16.82 -19.16 -14.17
CA GLY A 593 16.66 -19.68 -15.53
C GLY A 593 17.68 -19.16 -16.54
N VAL A 594 18.76 -18.52 -16.08
CA VAL A 594 19.84 -17.99 -16.92
C VAL A 594 21.20 -18.40 -16.36
N GLU A 595 22.22 -18.46 -17.22
CA GLU A 595 23.57 -18.77 -16.79
C GLU A 595 24.17 -17.67 -15.92
N LEU A 596 24.88 -18.05 -14.82
CA LEU A 596 25.52 -17.09 -13.92
C LEU A 596 26.49 -16.15 -14.66
N ASN A 597 27.15 -16.62 -15.70
CA ASN A 597 28.04 -15.81 -16.52
C ASN A 597 27.32 -14.70 -17.31
N SER A 598 26.01 -14.78 -17.48
CA SER A 598 25.24 -13.77 -18.22
C SER A 598 25.03 -12.46 -17.44
N ILE A 599 25.34 -12.47 -16.14
CA ILE A 599 25.21 -11.30 -15.26
C ILE A 599 26.52 -10.59 -14.93
N ILE A 600 27.65 -11.17 -15.36
CA ILE A 600 29.01 -10.62 -15.15
C ILE A 600 29.29 -9.40 -16.04
#